data_f38abba7fbd6f994c2d9d7e2d6e43e87
#
_entry.id   f38abba7fbd6f994c2d9d7e2d6e43e87
#
_cell.length_a   1.000
_cell.length_b   1.000
_cell.length_c   1.000
_cell.angle_alpha   90.00
_cell.angle_beta   90.00
_cell.angle_gamma   90.00
#
_symmetry.space_group_name_H-M   'P 1'
#
loop_
_entity.id
_entity.type
_entity.pdbx_description
1 polymer ?
#
loop_
_entity_poly.entity_id
_entity_poly.type
_entity_poly.pdbx_seq_one_letter_code
_entity_poly.pdbx_strand_id
1 'polypeptide(L)'
;MPVIDLKNTTISILDGDDNSIEVKVGEGNITWKETKPRQYIKDRGKLDTVRDGDEEPVDLTLAFTWEWLRSTGAEAITVEEALKQIAAASAWVSSDTEDPCAPYSVDIQIENLNGCGDVLDELITFHAFRYEDLSHDAKAGTVNVTGKCNEVMPTVIRTAL
;
A
#
# COMPACT_ATOMS: atom_id res chain seq x y z
N MET A 1 0.19 -23.75 -8.90
CA MET A 1 0.48 -22.31 -8.77
C MET A 1 0.00 -21.83 -7.42
N PRO A 2 0.89 -21.39 -6.53
CA PRO A 2 0.44 -20.95 -5.20
C PRO A 2 -0.40 -19.68 -5.31
N VAL A 3 -1.48 -19.64 -4.58
CA VAL A 3 -2.34 -18.47 -4.45
C VAL A 3 -1.91 -17.72 -3.20
N ILE A 4 -1.80 -16.40 -3.30
CA ILE A 4 -1.50 -15.56 -2.16
C ILE A 4 -2.69 -15.62 -1.21
N ASP A 5 -2.45 -16.12 0.00
CA ASP A 5 -3.45 -16.19 1.05
C ASP A 5 -3.12 -15.11 2.10
N LEU A 6 -4.09 -14.25 2.37
CA LEU A 6 -3.93 -13.20 3.39
C LEU A 6 -3.64 -13.75 4.79
N LYS A 7 -3.95 -15.00 5.06
CA LYS A 7 -3.58 -15.64 6.33
C LYS A 7 -2.07 -15.75 6.55
N ASN A 8 -1.33 -15.89 5.45
CA ASN A 8 0.14 -16.02 5.48
C ASN A 8 0.83 -14.72 5.06
N THR A 9 0.10 -13.63 5.03
CA THR A 9 0.56 -12.34 4.53
C THR A 9 0.64 -11.35 5.67
N THR A 10 1.76 -10.65 5.77
CA THR A 10 1.97 -9.54 6.70
C THR A 10 1.90 -8.24 5.92
N ILE A 11 1.05 -7.33 6.38
CA ILE A 11 0.93 -5.99 5.81
C ILE A 11 1.52 -5.01 6.81
N SER A 12 2.49 -4.22 6.37
CA SER A 12 3.19 -3.25 7.22
C SER A 12 3.13 -1.86 6.61
N ILE A 13 3.07 -0.85 7.47
CA ILE A 13 3.18 0.56 7.10
C ILE A 13 4.50 1.08 7.64
N LEU A 14 5.30 1.68 6.76
CA LEU A 14 6.63 2.19 7.08
C LEU A 14 6.73 3.67 6.75
N ASP A 15 7.55 4.39 7.51
CA ASP A 15 7.88 5.77 7.19
C ASP A 15 9.23 5.89 6.47
N GLY A 16 9.74 7.11 6.31
CA GLY A 16 11.04 7.37 5.69
C GLY A 16 12.25 7.11 6.58
N ASP A 17 12.04 6.70 7.81
CA ASP A 17 13.04 6.30 8.79
C ASP A 17 12.79 4.83 9.17
N ASP A 18 13.22 4.38 10.31
CA ASP A 18 13.11 2.96 10.73
C ASP A 18 11.77 2.62 11.43
N ASN A 19 10.80 3.50 11.38
CA ASN A 19 9.51 3.28 12.03
C ASN A 19 8.58 2.42 11.18
N SER A 20 7.96 1.43 11.79
CA SER A 20 7.01 0.56 11.10
C SER A 20 5.93 0.04 12.06
N ILE A 21 4.77 -0.25 11.51
CA ILE A 21 3.69 -0.95 12.20
C ILE A 21 3.12 -2.06 11.32
N GLU A 22 2.67 -3.12 11.94
CA GLU A 22 1.98 -4.21 11.26
C GLU A 22 0.47 -3.95 11.28
N VAL A 23 -0.18 -4.08 10.13
CA VAL A 23 -1.63 -3.91 9.99
C VAL A 23 -2.31 -5.28 10.08
N LYS A 24 -3.25 -5.41 11.01
CA LYS A 24 -4.10 -6.60 11.07
C LYS A 24 -5.30 -6.40 10.17
N VAL A 25 -5.34 -7.16 9.10
CA VAL A 25 -6.40 -7.05 8.10
C VAL A 25 -7.69 -7.72 8.61
N GLY A 26 -7.58 -8.76 9.44
CA GLY A 26 -8.73 -9.53 9.90
C GLY A 26 -9.51 -10.14 8.74
N GLU A 27 -10.78 -9.77 8.61
CA GLU A 27 -11.62 -10.13 7.45
C GLU A 27 -11.58 -9.06 6.34
N GLY A 28 -10.66 -8.11 6.45
CA GLY A 28 -10.51 -7.05 5.46
C GLY A 28 -9.74 -7.49 4.22
N ASN A 29 -9.36 -6.53 3.41
CA ASN A 29 -8.72 -6.79 2.14
C ASN A 29 -7.78 -5.64 1.76
N ILE A 30 -6.87 -5.93 0.87
CA ILE A 30 -6.05 -4.93 0.19
C ILE A 30 -6.17 -5.14 -1.32
N THR A 31 -6.51 -4.08 -2.02
CA THR A 31 -6.65 -4.10 -3.48
C THR A 31 -5.91 -2.92 -4.07
N TRP A 32 -5.35 -3.11 -5.24
CA TRP A 32 -4.70 -2.02 -5.97
C TRP A 32 -4.98 -2.13 -7.46
N LYS A 33 -4.85 -1.00 -8.12
CA LYS A 33 -5.07 -0.89 -9.55
C LYS A 33 -3.91 -0.11 -10.16
N GLU A 34 -3.27 -0.72 -11.13
CA GLU A 34 -2.25 -0.10 -11.96
C GLU A 34 -2.90 0.36 -13.27
N THR A 35 -2.74 1.63 -13.59
CA THR A 35 -3.29 2.18 -14.83
C THR A 35 -2.12 2.66 -15.69
N LYS A 36 -2.07 2.15 -16.91
CA LYS A 36 -1.11 2.63 -17.89
C LYS A 36 -1.87 3.17 -19.11
N PRO A 37 -2.06 4.49 -19.20
CA PRO A 37 -2.76 5.09 -20.32
C PRO A 37 -2.04 4.84 -21.63
N ARG A 38 -2.81 4.54 -22.66
CA ARG A 38 -2.30 4.34 -24.02
C ARG A 38 -3.02 5.30 -24.96
N GLN A 39 -2.30 5.81 -25.92
CA GLN A 39 -2.88 6.61 -27.01
C GLN A 39 -2.87 5.76 -28.29
N TYR A 40 -4.05 5.46 -28.78
CA TYR A 40 -4.23 4.70 -30.01
C TYR A 40 -4.41 5.66 -31.18
N ILE A 41 -3.46 5.66 -32.09
CA ILE A 41 -3.47 6.53 -33.26
C ILE A 41 -4.06 5.74 -34.42
N LYS A 42 -5.02 6.35 -35.10
CA LYS A 42 -5.70 5.75 -36.25
C LYS A 42 -5.26 6.45 -37.52
N ASP A 43 -5.11 5.65 -38.59
CA ASP A 43 -4.99 6.14 -39.95
C ASP A 43 -6.22 5.72 -40.74
N ARG A 44 -6.98 6.69 -41.24
CA ARG A 44 -8.22 6.49 -42.03
C ARG A 44 -9.23 5.54 -41.34
N GLY A 45 -9.38 5.69 -40.02
CA GLY A 45 -10.28 4.87 -39.22
C GLY A 45 -9.76 3.49 -38.83
N LYS A 46 -8.53 3.15 -39.20
CA LYS A 46 -7.87 1.91 -38.83
C LYS A 46 -6.80 2.18 -37.78
N LEU A 47 -6.60 1.21 -36.86
CA LEU A 47 -5.53 1.29 -35.88
C LEU A 47 -4.18 1.22 -36.57
N ASP A 48 -3.31 2.18 -36.28
CA ASP A 48 -1.97 2.27 -36.87
C ASP A 48 -0.88 2.08 -35.80
N THR A 49 -0.78 3.04 -34.86
CA THR A 49 0.27 3.01 -33.81
C THR A 49 -0.34 3.18 -32.44
N VAL A 50 0.45 2.78 -31.43
CA VAL A 50 0.13 2.98 -30.02
C VAL A 50 1.27 3.77 -29.38
N ARG A 51 0.93 4.81 -28.63
CA ARG A 51 1.87 5.58 -27.81
C ARG A 51 1.50 5.50 -26.36
N ASP A 52 2.46 5.66 -25.48
CA ASP A 52 2.19 5.79 -24.07
C ASP A 52 1.57 7.15 -23.79
N GLY A 53 0.54 7.15 -22.94
CA GLY A 53 -0.04 8.36 -22.38
C GLY A 53 0.73 8.84 -21.15
N ASP A 54 0.14 9.78 -20.43
CA ASP A 54 0.73 10.27 -19.19
C ASP A 54 0.75 9.18 -18.13
N GLU A 55 1.75 9.20 -17.28
CA GLU A 55 1.84 8.27 -16.16
C GLU A 55 0.75 8.53 -15.12
N GLU A 56 0.14 7.47 -14.64
CA GLU A 56 -0.90 7.51 -13.62
C GLU A 56 -0.40 6.84 -12.33
N PRO A 57 -0.73 7.39 -11.16
CA PRO A 57 -0.35 6.78 -9.89
C PRO A 57 -1.14 5.49 -9.65
N VAL A 58 -0.57 4.59 -8.85
CA VAL A 58 -1.25 3.37 -8.43
C VAL A 58 -2.36 3.70 -7.43
N ASP A 59 -3.58 3.25 -7.72
CA ASP A 59 -4.69 3.33 -6.78
C ASP A 59 -4.63 2.18 -5.80
N LEU A 60 -4.65 2.48 -4.52
CA LEU A 60 -4.60 1.48 -3.45
C LEU A 60 -5.79 1.65 -2.51
N THR A 61 -6.49 0.56 -2.25
CA THR A 61 -7.57 0.49 -1.28
C THR A 61 -7.25 -0.55 -0.23
N LEU A 62 -7.31 -0.14 1.04
CA LEU A 62 -7.04 -0.97 2.19
C LEU A 62 -8.27 -1.02 3.09
N ALA A 63 -8.77 -2.21 3.35
CA ALA A 63 -9.84 -2.45 4.31
C ALA A 63 -9.30 -3.29 5.46
N PHE A 64 -9.54 -2.84 6.67
CA PHE A 64 -9.07 -3.53 7.87
C PHE A 64 -10.08 -3.42 9.00
N THR A 65 -9.93 -4.31 9.99
CA THR A 65 -10.80 -4.32 11.17
C THR A 65 -10.48 -3.12 12.05
N TRP A 66 -11.51 -2.41 12.50
CA TRP A 66 -11.36 -1.29 13.43
C TRP A 66 -11.11 -1.84 14.83
N GLU A 67 -9.96 -2.39 15.03
CA GLU A 67 -9.44 -2.75 16.32
C GLU A 67 -8.51 -1.65 16.81
N TRP A 68 -8.42 -1.53 18.11
CA TRP A 68 -7.35 -0.79 18.72
C TRP A 68 -6.05 -1.55 18.45
N LEU A 69 -5.46 -1.35 17.28
CA LEU A 69 -4.19 -1.92 16.93
C LEU A 69 -3.10 -1.28 17.77
N ARG A 70 -3.07 -1.68 19.02
CA ARG A 70 -1.99 -1.30 19.90
C ARG A 70 -0.90 -2.34 19.72
N SER A 71 0.23 -1.91 19.19
CA SER A 71 1.46 -2.66 19.42
C SER A 71 1.66 -2.77 20.93
N THR A 72 2.05 -3.93 21.40
CA THR A 72 2.35 -4.15 22.83
C THR A 72 3.55 -3.30 23.22
N GLY A 73 3.29 -2.15 23.84
CA GLY A 73 4.34 -1.25 24.32
C GLY A 73 3.81 0.13 24.65
N ALA A 74 4.63 0.97 25.27
CA ALA A 74 4.27 2.32 25.69
C ALA A 74 3.95 3.28 24.52
N GLU A 75 4.31 2.89 23.30
CA GLU A 75 4.16 3.69 22.08
C GLU A 75 3.29 2.96 21.05
N ALA A 76 2.04 2.69 21.44
CA ALA A 76 1.09 2.06 20.53
C ALA A 76 0.64 3.05 19.47
N ILE A 77 0.96 2.76 18.21
CA ILE A 77 0.58 3.58 17.07
C ILE A 77 -0.53 2.87 16.31
N THR A 78 -1.62 3.58 16.04
CA THR A 78 -2.71 3.06 15.22
C THR A 78 -2.42 3.29 13.74
N VAL A 79 -3.10 2.55 12.86
CA VAL A 79 -2.98 2.72 11.41
C VAL A 79 -3.35 4.14 11.00
N GLU A 80 -4.41 4.68 11.59
CA GLU A 80 -4.87 6.05 11.30
C GLU A 80 -3.81 7.09 11.69
N GLU A 81 -3.20 6.96 12.87
CA GLU A 81 -2.13 7.85 13.30
C GLU A 81 -0.92 7.79 12.36
N ALA A 82 -0.53 6.60 11.93
CA ALA A 82 0.57 6.40 10.99
C ALA A 82 0.29 7.03 9.63
N LEU A 83 -0.94 6.91 9.13
CA LEU A 83 -1.34 7.49 7.85
C LEU A 83 -1.44 9.02 7.88
N LYS A 84 -1.77 9.59 9.03
CA LYS A 84 -1.99 11.03 9.18
C LYS A 84 -0.82 11.78 9.81
N GLN A 85 0.20 11.10 10.31
CA GLN A 85 1.33 11.70 11.05
C GLN A 85 0.86 12.49 12.29
N ILE A 86 -0.02 11.92 13.06
CA ILE A 86 -0.58 12.55 14.26
C ILE A 86 -0.33 11.70 15.50
N ALA A 87 -0.54 12.29 16.69
CA ALA A 87 -0.43 11.64 17.99
C ALA A 87 0.89 10.87 18.15
N ALA A 88 0.86 9.57 18.42
CA ALA A 88 2.05 8.76 18.63
C ALA A 88 2.94 8.64 17.37
N ALA A 89 2.41 8.88 16.17
CA ALA A 89 3.16 8.88 14.91
C ALA A 89 3.60 10.29 14.48
N SER A 90 3.48 11.29 15.32
CA SER A 90 3.84 12.68 14.98
C SER A 90 5.32 12.87 14.66
N ALA A 91 6.19 12.00 15.16
CA ALA A 91 7.63 12.00 14.88
C ALA A 91 8.01 11.20 13.63
N TRP A 92 7.06 10.57 12.97
CA TRP A 92 7.32 9.83 11.73
C TRP A 92 7.72 10.76 10.60
N VAL A 93 8.59 10.28 9.74
CA VAL A 93 9.13 11.01 8.60
C VAL A 93 8.46 10.52 7.32
N SER A 94 8.18 11.43 6.40
CA SER A 94 7.63 11.06 5.10
C SER A 94 8.52 10.05 4.37
N SER A 95 7.92 9.04 3.76
CA SER A 95 8.64 8.05 2.95
C SER A 95 9.17 8.62 1.65
N ASP A 96 8.62 9.74 1.18
CA ASP A 96 9.12 10.48 0.02
C ASP A 96 10.21 11.45 0.46
N THR A 97 11.45 10.96 0.50
CA THR A 97 12.61 11.72 0.97
C THR A 97 13.26 12.57 -0.12
N GLU A 98 12.88 12.37 -1.38
CA GLU A 98 13.45 13.11 -2.51
C GLU A 98 12.88 14.53 -2.65
N ASP A 99 11.64 14.72 -2.22
CA ASP A 99 10.98 16.03 -2.26
C ASP A 99 10.58 16.48 -0.86
N PRO A 100 11.37 17.37 -0.22
CA PRO A 100 11.05 17.84 1.13
C PRO A 100 9.79 18.71 1.20
N CYS A 101 9.28 19.18 0.06
CA CYS A 101 8.06 19.98 0.00
C CYS A 101 6.81 19.15 -0.28
N ALA A 102 6.95 17.86 -0.55
CA ALA A 102 5.83 16.99 -0.80
C ALA A 102 5.03 16.72 0.49
N PRO A 103 3.72 16.50 0.38
CA PRO A 103 2.91 16.07 1.53
C PRO A 103 3.42 14.76 2.12
N TYR A 104 3.13 14.57 3.41
CA TYR A 104 3.48 13.34 4.12
C TYR A 104 2.96 12.09 3.41
N SER A 105 3.81 11.07 3.33
CA SER A 105 3.48 9.79 2.74
C SER A 105 4.09 8.64 3.55
N VAL A 106 3.56 7.45 3.34
CA VAL A 106 4.07 6.21 3.94
C VAL A 106 4.30 5.15 2.86
N ASP A 107 5.13 4.17 3.14
CA ASP A 107 5.26 2.98 2.32
C ASP A 107 4.38 1.88 2.89
N ILE A 108 3.74 1.11 2.04
CA ILE A 108 2.96 -0.06 2.42
C ILE A 108 3.64 -1.29 1.84
N GLN A 109 3.95 -2.25 2.69
CA GLN A 109 4.59 -3.50 2.29
C GLN A 109 3.66 -4.68 2.54
N ILE A 110 3.56 -5.54 1.54
CA ILE A 110 2.90 -6.83 1.66
C ILE A 110 3.98 -7.91 1.57
N GLU A 111 4.16 -8.65 2.65
CA GLU A 111 5.12 -9.73 2.71
C GLU A 111 4.38 -11.06 2.81
N ASN A 112 4.59 -11.92 1.83
CA ASN A 112 4.05 -13.26 1.82
C ASN A 112 5.17 -14.26 2.06
N LEU A 113 5.19 -14.80 3.27
CA LEU A 113 6.14 -15.83 3.68
C LEU A 113 5.52 -17.20 3.47
N ASN A 114 6.02 -17.94 2.50
CA ASN A 114 5.55 -19.28 2.26
C ASN A 114 6.58 -20.30 2.77
N GLY A 115 6.35 -20.79 3.97
CA GLY A 115 7.27 -21.68 4.66
C GLY A 115 7.26 -23.14 4.20
N CYS A 116 6.56 -23.48 3.12
CA CYS A 116 6.40 -24.85 2.66
C CYS A 116 7.02 -25.08 1.28
N GLY A 117 8.23 -25.67 1.25
CA GLY A 117 8.83 -26.22 0.04
C GLY A 117 9.44 -25.20 -0.91
N ASP A 118 9.33 -25.45 -2.20
CA ASP A 118 10.00 -24.70 -3.27
C ASP A 118 9.32 -23.37 -3.66
N VAL A 119 8.62 -22.76 -2.73
CA VAL A 119 7.87 -21.55 -3.02
C VAL A 119 8.68 -20.31 -2.68
N LEU A 120 8.61 -19.31 -3.53
CA LEU A 120 9.30 -18.05 -3.35
C LEU A 120 8.56 -17.17 -2.34
N ASP A 121 9.31 -16.53 -1.45
CA ASP A 121 8.79 -15.42 -0.66
C ASP A 121 8.61 -14.22 -1.58
N GLU A 122 7.53 -13.49 -1.38
CA GLU A 122 7.22 -12.32 -2.17
C GLU A 122 7.04 -11.09 -1.27
N LEU A 123 7.72 -10.02 -1.64
CA LEU A 123 7.60 -8.72 -0.99
C LEU A 123 7.13 -7.70 -2.01
N ILE A 124 5.96 -7.13 -1.78
CA ILE A 124 5.41 -6.07 -2.62
C ILE A 124 5.43 -4.77 -1.83
N THR A 125 6.10 -3.75 -2.35
CA THR A 125 6.21 -2.45 -1.71
C THR A 125 5.51 -1.38 -2.54
N PHE A 126 4.58 -0.67 -1.91
CA PHE A 126 3.92 0.50 -2.47
C PHE A 126 4.58 1.74 -1.88
N HIS A 127 5.28 2.49 -2.69
CA HIS A 127 6.06 3.65 -2.27
C HIS A 127 5.22 4.94 -2.31
N ALA A 128 5.43 5.78 -1.31
CA ALA A 128 4.82 7.11 -1.22
C ALA A 128 3.28 7.09 -1.31
N PHE A 129 2.65 6.23 -0.51
CA PHE A 129 1.20 6.18 -0.37
C PHE A 129 0.71 7.37 0.44
N ARG A 130 -0.32 8.04 -0.09
CA ARG A 130 -1.04 9.12 0.60
C ARG A 130 -2.53 8.78 0.59
N TYR A 131 -3.15 8.76 1.75
CA TYR A 131 -4.58 8.51 1.81
C TYR A 131 -5.35 9.72 1.27
N GLU A 132 -6.45 9.47 0.58
CA GLU A 132 -7.36 10.51 0.08
C GLU A 132 -8.69 10.45 0.80
N ASP A 133 -9.20 9.24 1.01
CA ASP A 133 -10.46 8.99 1.71
C ASP A 133 -10.26 7.95 2.81
N LEU A 134 -10.79 8.24 3.99
CA LEU A 134 -10.77 7.32 5.11
C LEU A 134 -12.15 7.30 5.72
N SER A 135 -12.79 6.13 5.71
CA SER A 135 -14.13 5.95 6.23
C SER A 135 -14.18 4.89 7.31
N HIS A 136 -15.01 5.11 8.32
CA HIS A 136 -15.23 4.19 9.42
C HIS A 136 -16.67 3.69 9.42
N ASP A 137 -16.85 2.41 9.68
CA ASP A 137 -18.14 1.81 9.96
C ASP A 137 -18.14 1.28 11.41
N ALA A 138 -18.73 2.03 12.31
CA ALA A 138 -18.72 1.69 13.74
C ALA A 138 -19.57 0.44 14.04
N LYS A 139 -20.59 0.17 13.24
CA LYS A 139 -21.45 -1.00 13.45
C LYS A 139 -20.77 -2.27 12.98
N ALA A 140 -20.13 -2.23 11.81
CA ALA A 140 -19.39 -3.37 11.27
C ALA A 140 -17.99 -3.50 11.89
N GLY A 141 -17.46 -2.46 12.55
CA GLY A 141 -16.12 -2.44 13.10
C GLY A 141 -15.02 -2.45 12.04
N THR A 142 -15.27 -1.78 10.92
CA THR A 142 -14.32 -1.75 9.79
C THR A 142 -13.88 -0.34 9.44
N VAL A 143 -12.69 -0.23 8.88
CA VAL A 143 -12.12 1.01 8.36
C VAL A 143 -11.69 0.77 6.92
N ASN A 144 -12.07 1.69 6.03
CA ASN A 144 -11.67 1.66 4.64
C ASN A 144 -10.82 2.90 4.32
N VAL A 145 -9.67 2.67 3.73
CA VAL A 145 -8.74 3.73 3.32
C VAL A 145 -8.52 3.61 1.82
N THR A 146 -8.71 4.71 1.12
CA THR A 146 -8.44 4.80 -0.32
C THR A 146 -7.42 5.91 -0.55
N GLY A 147 -6.45 5.66 -1.38
CA GLY A 147 -5.44 6.65 -1.73
C GLY A 147 -4.62 6.24 -2.94
N LYS A 148 -3.55 6.97 -3.16
CA LYS A 148 -2.68 6.77 -4.32
C LYS A 148 -1.22 6.73 -3.91
N CYS A 149 -0.46 5.88 -4.61
CA CYS A 149 0.99 5.80 -4.48
C CYS A 149 1.65 6.61 -5.60
N ASN A 150 2.64 7.42 -5.26
CA ASN A 150 3.36 8.22 -6.26
C ASN A 150 4.36 7.37 -7.04
N GLU A 151 3.86 6.35 -7.70
CA GLU A 151 4.62 5.45 -8.55
C GLU A 151 3.71 4.84 -9.63
N VAL A 152 4.30 4.35 -10.70
CA VAL A 152 3.55 3.74 -11.81
C VAL A 152 3.19 2.29 -11.50
N MET A 153 4.05 1.60 -10.75
CA MET A 153 3.86 0.20 -10.36
C MET A 153 4.53 -0.06 -9.00
N PRO A 154 4.03 -1.03 -8.22
CA PRO A 154 4.69 -1.43 -6.99
C PRO A 154 6.02 -2.14 -7.29
N THR A 155 6.93 -2.08 -6.34
CA THR A 155 8.17 -2.86 -6.38
C THR A 155 7.90 -4.26 -5.87
N VAL A 156 8.21 -5.27 -6.67
CA VAL A 156 8.00 -6.68 -6.32
C VAL A 156 9.35 -7.38 -6.25
N ILE A 157 9.65 -7.96 -5.09
CA ILE A 157 10.86 -8.75 -4.86
C ILE A 157 10.43 -10.18 -4.54
N ARG A 158 10.99 -11.15 -5.24
CA ARG A 158 10.79 -12.57 -5.00
C ARG A 158 12.10 -13.20 -4.62
N THR A 159 12.11 -13.89 -3.49
CA THR A 159 13.30 -14.56 -2.98
C THR A 159 13.07 -16.07 -3.00
N ALA A 160 13.99 -16.80 -3.61
CA ALA A 160 14.02 -18.24 -3.51
C ALA A 160 14.44 -18.66 -2.11
N LEU A 161 13.69 -19.56 -1.51
CA LEU A 161 14.07 -20.21 -0.26
C LEU A 161 15.15 -21.27 -0.51
#